data_21133982431b032c618066619b35e786
#
_entry.id   21133982431b032c618066619b35e786
#
_cell.length_a   1.000
_cell.length_b   1.000
_cell.length_c   1.000
_cell.angle_alpha   90.00
_cell.angle_beta   90.00
_cell.angle_gamma   90.00
#
_symmetry.space_group_name_H-M   'P 1'
#
loop_
_entity.id
_entity.type
_entity.pdbx_description
1 polymer ?
#
loop_
_entity_poly.entity_id
_entity_poly.type
_entity_poly.pdbx_seq_one_letter_code
_entity_poly.pdbx_strand_id
1 'polypeptide(L)'
;MEVAKQAHGTGTTRVFVVTEVDQPRVVAYFAWCMASVAIQPIALLARLGVDERHEGQGLGAALLLDVITRVASLCDAIGCRGLLVHAESEQARSFYEHLIPEFERSPTDPLHLLLLLKDIRRTLGR
;
A
#
# COMPACT_ATOMS: atom_id res chain seq x y z
N MET A 1 -10.81 14.99 7.35
CA MET A 1 -10.55 13.55 7.17
C MET A 1 -9.77 13.01 8.33
N GLU A 2 -10.20 11.92 8.86
CA GLU A 2 -9.42 11.19 9.83
C GLU A 2 -8.21 10.55 9.17
N VAL A 3 -7.12 10.44 9.92
CA VAL A 3 -5.97 9.66 9.48
C VAL A 3 -6.34 8.18 9.47
N ALA A 4 -5.75 7.39 8.59
CA ALA A 4 -5.98 5.95 8.53
C ALA A 4 -5.56 5.29 9.85
N LYS A 5 -6.44 4.44 10.37
CA LYS A 5 -6.18 3.70 11.60
C LYS A 5 -6.67 2.27 11.46
N GLN A 6 -6.07 1.36 12.23
CA GLN A 6 -6.44 -0.04 12.15
C GLN A 6 -7.86 -0.24 12.67
N ALA A 7 -8.74 -0.73 11.80
CA ALA A 7 -10.14 -1.00 12.14
C ALA A 7 -10.36 -2.48 12.47
N HIS A 8 -9.59 -3.37 11.84
CA HIS A 8 -9.75 -4.81 12.02
C HIS A 8 -8.43 -5.49 11.69
N GLY A 9 -8.13 -6.56 12.38
CA GLY A 9 -6.93 -7.33 12.11
C GLY A 9 -7.11 -8.79 12.53
N THR A 10 -6.58 -9.68 11.70
CA THR A 10 -6.42 -11.08 12.04
C THR A 10 -4.95 -11.34 12.37
N GLY A 11 -4.56 -12.57 12.60
CA GLY A 11 -3.16 -12.91 12.81
C GLY A 11 -2.27 -12.62 11.60
N THR A 12 -2.83 -12.54 10.40
CA THR A 12 -2.07 -12.40 9.16
C THR A 12 -2.36 -11.14 8.38
N THR A 13 -3.53 -10.52 8.56
CA THR A 13 -3.94 -9.36 7.78
C THR A 13 -4.37 -8.22 8.68
N ARG A 14 -3.94 -7.01 8.32
CA ARG A 14 -4.36 -5.77 8.99
C ARG A 14 -5.11 -4.90 8.01
N VAL A 15 -6.24 -4.33 8.45
CA VAL A 15 -7.06 -3.43 7.64
C VAL A 15 -7.05 -2.05 8.30
N PHE A 16 -6.76 -1.03 7.51
CA PHE A 16 -6.78 0.36 7.94
C PHE A 16 -7.86 1.10 7.15
N VAL A 17 -8.60 1.95 7.84
CA VAL A 17 -9.67 2.71 7.21
C VAL A 17 -9.48 4.21 7.43
N VAL A 18 -10.03 5.01 6.52
CA VAL A 18 -10.09 6.47 6.64
C VAL A 18 -11.56 6.84 6.73
N THR A 19 -11.90 7.65 7.71
CA THR A 19 -13.27 8.13 7.90
C THR A 19 -13.29 9.66 7.83
N GLU A 20 -14.46 10.21 7.59
CA GLU A 20 -14.67 11.66 7.73
C GLU A 20 -14.66 12.01 9.22
N VAL A 21 -14.19 13.23 9.55
CA VAL A 21 -13.97 13.62 10.95
C VAL A 21 -15.22 13.48 11.82
N ASP A 22 -16.38 13.90 11.31
CA ASP A 22 -17.60 13.92 12.08
C ASP A 22 -18.58 12.81 11.72
N GLN A 23 -18.16 11.83 10.92
CA GLN A 23 -19.03 10.75 10.46
C GLN A 23 -18.29 9.44 10.47
N PRO A 24 -18.93 8.35 10.92
CA PRO A 24 -18.27 7.04 10.99
C PRO A 24 -18.18 6.34 9.62
N ARG A 25 -18.43 7.05 8.54
CA ARG A 25 -18.42 6.48 7.20
C ARG A 25 -17.02 6.24 6.70
N VAL A 26 -16.76 5.03 6.24
CA VAL A 26 -15.47 4.68 5.63
C VAL A 26 -15.42 5.28 4.22
N VAL A 27 -14.41 6.11 3.95
CA VAL A 27 -14.24 6.74 2.63
C VAL A 27 -13.06 6.13 1.88
N ALA A 28 -12.16 5.45 2.57
CA ALA A 28 -11.04 4.75 1.95
C ALA A 28 -10.52 3.69 2.90
N TYR A 29 -9.77 2.73 2.35
CA TYR A 29 -9.15 1.69 3.16
C TYR A 29 -7.96 1.09 2.44
N PHE A 30 -7.09 0.44 3.21
CA PHE A 30 -6.11 -0.49 2.65
C PHE A 30 -5.98 -1.70 3.58
N ALA A 31 -5.58 -2.83 2.99
CA ALA A 31 -5.35 -4.06 3.72
C ALA A 31 -3.98 -4.60 3.34
N TRP A 32 -3.19 -4.98 4.32
CA TRP A 32 -1.86 -5.51 4.09
C TRP A 32 -1.56 -6.68 5.01
N CYS A 33 -0.57 -7.50 4.61
CA CYS A 33 -0.13 -8.65 5.38
C CYS A 33 1.34 -8.93 5.04
N MET A 34 1.94 -9.88 5.74
CA MET A 34 3.27 -10.35 5.38
C MET A 34 3.13 -11.53 4.41
N ALA A 35 4.06 -11.59 3.47
CA ALA A 35 4.17 -12.65 2.48
C ALA A 35 5.64 -13.03 2.35
N SER A 36 5.95 -13.88 1.39
CA SER A 36 7.35 -14.19 1.09
C SER A 36 7.56 -14.28 -0.42
N VAL A 37 8.73 -13.81 -0.86
CA VAL A 37 9.19 -13.89 -2.24
C VAL A 37 10.58 -14.52 -2.18
N ALA A 38 10.75 -15.66 -2.85
CA ALA A 38 12.01 -16.40 -2.78
C ALA A 38 12.48 -16.62 -1.34
N ILE A 39 11.54 -17.04 -0.46
CA ILE A 39 11.76 -17.28 0.98
C ILE A 39 12.19 -16.04 1.79
N GLN A 40 12.05 -14.85 1.25
CA GLN A 40 12.36 -13.62 1.97
C GLN A 40 11.07 -12.89 2.35
N PRO A 41 10.97 -12.35 3.58
CA PRO A 41 9.75 -11.66 3.99
C PRO A 41 9.55 -10.38 3.20
N ILE A 42 8.30 -10.10 2.84
CA ILE A 42 7.90 -8.90 2.12
C ILE A 42 6.52 -8.48 2.60
N ALA A 43 6.27 -7.18 2.67
CA ALA A 43 4.95 -6.67 2.97
C ALA A 43 4.09 -6.74 1.70
N LEU A 44 2.86 -7.19 1.83
CA LEU A 44 1.93 -7.30 0.71
C LEU A 44 0.77 -6.32 0.90
N LEU A 45 0.62 -5.38 -0.03
CA LEU A 45 -0.58 -4.55 -0.11
C LEU A 45 -1.60 -5.31 -0.96
N ALA A 46 -2.56 -5.92 -0.30
CA ALA A 46 -3.55 -6.75 -0.96
C ALA A 46 -4.68 -5.93 -1.57
N ARG A 47 -5.08 -4.85 -0.91
CA ARG A 47 -6.17 -4.00 -1.37
C ARG A 47 -5.97 -2.56 -0.95
N LEU A 48 -6.37 -1.65 -1.82
CA LEU A 48 -6.46 -0.22 -1.52
C LEU A 48 -7.68 0.32 -2.29
N GLY A 49 -8.61 0.91 -1.59
CA GLY A 49 -9.84 1.42 -2.19
C GLY A 49 -10.21 2.79 -1.66
N VAL A 50 -10.81 3.61 -2.53
CA VAL A 50 -11.31 4.95 -2.22
C VAL A 50 -12.76 5.04 -2.68
N ASP A 51 -13.64 5.57 -1.84
CA ASP A 51 -15.05 5.81 -2.19
C ASP A 51 -15.10 6.72 -3.43
N GLU A 52 -15.94 6.38 -4.39
CA GLU A 52 -16.08 7.13 -5.64
C GLU A 52 -16.30 8.62 -5.43
N ARG A 53 -17.02 8.99 -4.36
CA ARG A 53 -17.28 10.39 -4.04
C ARG A 53 -16.05 11.14 -3.58
N HIS A 54 -14.98 10.44 -3.25
CA HIS A 54 -13.73 11.01 -2.77
C HIS A 54 -12.56 10.80 -3.73
N GLU A 55 -12.82 10.21 -4.89
CA GLU A 55 -11.81 10.07 -5.93
C GLU A 55 -11.42 11.44 -6.48
N GLY A 56 -10.18 11.55 -6.93
CA GLY A 56 -9.67 12.80 -7.47
C GLY A 56 -9.21 13.82 -6.44
N GLN A 57 -9.29 13.50 -5.16
CA GLN A 57 -8.85 14.38 -4.07
C GLN A 57 -7.46 14.04 -3.54
N GLY A 58 -6.74 13.15 -4.21
CA GLY A 58 -5.41 12.73 -3.79
C GLY A 58 -5.42 11.75 -2.62
N LEU A 59 -6.57 11.23 -2.22
CA LEU A 59 -6.67 10.33 -1.06
C LEU A 59 -5.97 9.01 -1.32
N GLY A 60 -6.11 8.43 -2.51
CA GLY A 60 -5.40 7.20 -2.87
C GLY A 60 -3.89 7.36 -2.81
N ALA A 61 -3.38 8.49 -3.31
CA ALA A 61 -1.96 8.80 -3.25
C ALA A 61 -1.48 8.94 -1.80
N ALA A 62 -2.25 9.63 -0.97
CA ALA A 62 -1.91 9.81 0.44
C ALA A 62 -1.89 8.47 1.18
N LEU A 63 -2.85 7.58 0.89
CA LEU A 63 -2.89 6.25 1.49
C LEU A 63 -1.69 5.41 1.06
N LEU A 64 -1.34 5.46 -0.21
CA LEU A 64 -0.18 4.69 -0.70
C LEU A 64 1.10 5.15 -0.02
N LEU A 65 1.29 6.47 0.15
CA LEU A 65 2.45 7.00 0.87
C LEU A 65 2.44 6.58 2.34
N ASP A 66 1.27 6.50 2.96
CA ASP A 66 1.14 6.01 4.34
C ASP A 66 1.55 4.54 4.44
N VAL A 67 1.11 3.71 3.49
CA VAL A 67 1.52 2.30 3.41
C VAL A 67 3.04 2.19 3.27
N ILE A 68 3.63 2.94 2.36
CA ILE A 68 5.07 2.91 2.11
C ILE A 68 5.86 3.33 3.35
N THR A 69 5.38 4.36 4.05
CA THR A 69 6.01 4.81 5.29
C THR A 69 5.98 3.72 6.37
N ARG A 70 4.82 3.06 6.53
CA ARG A 70 4.68 1.95 7.48
C ARG A 70 5.57 0.77 7.11
N VAL A 71 5.68 0.45 5.83
CA VAL A 71 6.55 -0.62 5.34
C VAL A 71 8.01 -0.30 5.60
N ALA A 72 8.43 0.95 5.41
CA ALA A 72 9.80 1.34 5.69
C ALA A 72 10.16 1.08 7.16
N SER A 73 9.27 1.46 8.09
CA SER A 73 9.47 1.19 9.51
C SER A 73 9.47 -0.31 9.81
N LEU A 74 8.58 -1.05 9.20
CA LEU A 74 8.47 -2.50 9.40
C LEU A 74 9.73 -3.21 8.90
N CYS A 75 10.25 -2.82 7.73
CA CYS A 75 11.45 -3.43 7.19
C CYS A 75 12.67 -3.19 8.08
N ASP A 76 12.75 -2.01 8.70
CA ASP A 76 13.82 -1.73 9.65
C ASP A 76 13.68 -2.59 10.91
N ALA A 77 12.45 -2.86 11.35
CA ALA A 77 12.20 -3.61 12.57
C ALA A 77 12.37 -5.13 12.41
N ILE A 78 11.95 -5.69 11.27
CA ILE A 78 11.91 -7.15 11.08
C ILE A 78 12.70 -7.64 9.87
N GLY A 79 13.35 -6.75 9.14
CA GLY A 79 14.20 -7.14 8.02
C GLY A 79 13.46 -7.54 6.76
N CYS A 80 12.27 -7.01 6.49
CA CYS A 80 11.58 -7.34 5.25
C CYS A 80 12.21 -6.63 4.05
N ARG A 81 11.96 -7.17 2.85
CA ARG A 81 12.65 -6.76 1.61
C ARG A 81 12.00 -5.56 0.91
N GLY A 82 10.77 -5.25 1.23
CA GLY A 82 10.05 -4.18 0.58
C GLY A 82 8.56 -4.42 0.53
N LEU A 83 7.91 -3.86 -0.48
CA LEU A 83 6.47 -3.90 -0.68
C LEU A 83 6.12 -4.59 -1.99
N LEU A 84 5.21 -5.56 -1.92
CA LEU A 84 4.60 -6.18 -3.09
C LEU A 84 3.15 -5.70 -3.18
N VAL A 85 2.74 -5.25 -4.37
CA VAL A 85 1.38 -4.77 -4.61
C VAL A 85 0.72 -5.69 -5.64
N HIS A 86 -0.46 -6.20 -5.30
CA HIS A 86 -1.31 -6.90 -6.27
C HIS A 86 -2.33 -5.90 -6.80
N ALA A 87 -2.10 -5.36 -8.00
CA ALA A 87 -3.05 -4.47 -8.63
C ALA A 87 -4.27 -5.27 -9.08
N GLU A 88 -5.47 -4.71 -8.90
CA GLU A 88 -6.71 -5.39 -9.26
C GLU A 88 -6.98 -5.34 -10.76
N SER A 89 -6.35 -4.43 -11.48
CA SER A 89 -6.57 -4.21 -12.90
C SER A 89 -5.38 -3.47 -13.51
N GLU A 90 -5.35 -3.38 -14.83
CA GLU A 90 -4.34 -2.57 -15.51
C GLU A 90 -4.47 -1.09 -15.16
N GLN A 91 -5.69 -0.61 -14.94
CA GLN A 91 -5.92 0.77 -14.51
C GLN A 91 -5.32 1.03 -13.12
N ALA A 92 -5.52 0.11 -12.20
CA ALA A 92 -4.93 0.22 -10.87
C ALA A 92 -3.40 0.17 -10.94
N ARG A 93 -2.85 -0.73 -11.75
CA ARG A 93 -1.41 -0.80 -11.96
C ARG A 93 -0.85 0.52 -12.48
N SER A 94 -1.52 1.11 -13.46
CA SER A 94 -1.10 2.40 -14.03
C SER A 94 -1.09 3.50 -12.98
N PHE A 95 -2.08 3.50 -12.08
CA PHE A 95 -2.13 4.43 -10.96
C PHE A 95 -0.88 4.29 -10.08
N TYR A 96 -0.53 3.07 -9.69
CA TYR A 96 0.65 2.83 -8.86
C TYR A 96 1.94 3.26 -9.57
N GLU A 97 2.09 2.87 -10.83
CA GLU A 97 3.31 3.15 -11.61
C GLU A 97 3.48 4.64 -11.88
N HIS A 98 2.38 5.34 -12.14
CA HIS A 98 2.41 6.79 -12.38
C HIS A 98 2.82 7.54 -11.11
N LEU A 99 2.27 7.12 -9.97
CA LEU A 99 2.51 7.78 -8.72
C LEU A 99 3.92 7.53 -8.19
N ILE A 100 4.41 6.31 -8.35
CA ILE A 100 5.73 5.86 -7.85
C ILE A 100 6.48 5.14 -8.96
N PRO A 101 7.30 5.88 -9.72
CA PRO A 101 8.01 5.29 -10.86
C PRO A 101 9.00 4.19 -10.48
N GLU A 102 9.40 4.10 -9.22
CA GLU A 102 10.33 3.08 -8.73
C GLU A 102 9.74 1.67 -8.66
N PHE A 103 8.40 1.53 -8.78
CA PHE A 103 7.79 0.21 -8.84
C PHE A 103 8.29 -0.57 -10.05
N GLU A 104 8.60 -1.85 -9.83
CA GLU A 104 9.01 -2.78 -10.88
C GLU A 104 7.92 -3.82 -11.08
N ARG A 105 7.62 -4.16 -12.33
CA ARG A 105 6.66 -5.22 -12.64
C ARG A 105 7.27 -6.58 -12.38
N SER A 106 6.47 -7.49 -11.83
CA SER A 106 6.87 -8.88 -11.68
C SER A 106 7.03 -9.53 -13.06
N PRO A 107 8.06 -10.36 -13.27
CA PRO A 107 8.20 -11.08 -14.54
C PRO A 107 7.17 -12.19 -14.73
N THR A 108 6.48 -12.62 -13.67
CA THR A 108 5.55 -13.74 -13.73
C THR A 108 4.09 -13.31 -13.74
N ASP A 109 3.77 -12.11 -13.25
CA ASP A 109 2.40 -11.61 -13.23
C ASP A 109 2.41 -10.10 -13.53
N PRO A 110 1.79 -9.68 -14.66
CA PRO A 110 1.84 -8.27 -15.06
C PRO A 110 1.10 -7.31 -14.12
N LEU A 111 0.26 -7.81 -13.22
CA LEU A 111 -0.45 -6.99 -12.25
C LEU A 111 0.24 -6.91 -10.89
N HIS A 112 1.34 -7.62 -10.71
CA HIS A 112 2.13 -7.55 -9.49
C HIS A 112 3.27 -6.54 -9.65
N LEU A 113 3.40 -5.65 -8.65
CA LEU A 113 4.44 -4.63 -8.62
C LEU A 113 5.27 -4.78 -7.36
N LEU A 114 6.56 -4.54 -7.49
CA LEU A 114 7.51 -4.69 -6.39
C LEU A 114 8.24 -3.36 -6.16
N LEU A 115 8.30 -2.96 -4.90
CA LEU A 115 9.07 -1.78 -4.47
C LEU A 115 10.05 -2.22 -3.38
N LEU A 116 11.33 -2.31 -3.74
CA LEU A 116 12.36 -2.75 -2.82
C LEU A 116 12.69 -1.68 -1.78
N LEU A 117 13.21 -2.09 -0.64
CA LEU A 117 13.51 -1.18 0.48
C LEU A 117 14.40 0.00 0.06
N LYS A 118 15.43 -0.25 -0.75
CA LYS A 118 16.30 0.84 -1.25
C LYS A 118 15.51 1.89 -2.04
N ASP A 119 14.52 1.44 -2.81
CA ASP A 119 13.68 2.31 -3.62
C ASP A 119 12.61 3.00 -2.78
N ILE A 120 12.14 2.34 -1.71
CA ILE A 120 11.25 2.95 -0.72
C ILE A 120 11.93 4.16 -0.09
N ARG A 121 13.19 4.02 0.31
CA ARG A 121 13.95 5.11 0.90
C ARG A 121 14.12 6.28 -0.07
N ARG A 122 14.36 5.97 -1.34
CA ARG A 122 14.45 6.99 -2.40
C ARG A 122 13.11 7.71 -2.58
N THR A 123 12.01 6.97 -2.61
CA THR A 123 10.67 7.53 -2.75
C THR A 123 10.34 8.48 -1.61
N LEU A 124 10.62 8.07 -0.37
CA LEU A 124 10.32 8.88 0.81
C LEU A 124 11.25 10.09 0.95
N GLY A 125 12.41 10.03 0.33
CA GLY A 125 13.38 11.14 0.37
C GLY A 125 13.14 12.25 -0.64
N ARG A 126 12.14 12.11 -1.50
CA ARG A 126 11.83 13.13 -2.51
C ARG A 126 11.05 14.29 -1.94
#